data_ef33116cedf98c8978a82256684f7f62
#
_entry.id   ef33116cedf98c8978a82256684f7f62
#
_cell.length_a   1.000
_cell.length_b   1.000
_cell.length_c   1.000
_cell.angle_alpha   90.00
_cell.angle_beta   90.00
_cell.angle_gamma   90.00
#
_symmetry.space_group_name_H-M   'P 1'
#
loop_
_entity.id
_entity.type
_entity.pdbx_description
1 polymer ?
#
loop_
_entity_poly.entity_id
_entity_poly.type
_entity_poly.pdbx_seq_one_letter_code
_entity_poly.pdbx_strand_id
1 'polypeptide(L)'
;MAVSLPDKLFLAAIDFGTTFSGYAFAARGELQDDLSKIYVPHWRSSDGSLISYKTPTTVLLDKDEKLVDFGFDAETTYAELSENGEHEDYFYFRRFKMMLYDQVRTKKLTVDTTVADIRGREIQAVKVFAHAIRYLKDHLLDSQKPKGKIVKNDDILWVLTVPAIWDDTAKLFMRKAAQEAGIPGHQLMIALEPEAASIYCKHLPVEKLEGTNTISAFQPGSKYLVLDAGGGTVDITVHEVKPNGHLKELDRASGGDWGGTSVDMAFKSALAEIVTEGMIEGYCHKFTGDYIELFRDFEIKKRKCGKGNSSDSFITLKIPVTFTDECQETLNTDLTTLVNKSTYKDHIFWKTDKVRIDLPTFETFFQPACDGIVKHVKELFQSPKVKGVNKILMVGGFSESNILQDVVRRAFPNCQIIVPQEAGLAVLRGAVLFGCNPKAIDSRIAKYTYGVATNVEFDPEIHMESKREIIDGEDYCTDIFDKHVEKGEELIVDEAQAERSYLPMTHQQKAISFSIYTSTEDAPFYVDYCENIGKFEVSVPVGVDDRSVNVRMIFGRTELTAEARVVKTGEIMPGQFELPEEEKI
;
A
#
# COMPACT_ATOMS: atom_id res chain seq x y z
N MET A 1 -9.03 -24.94 10.74
CA MET A 1 -8.53 -24.27 11.97
C MET A 1 -7.67 -23.10 11.51
N ALA A 2 -8.03 -21.88 11.87
CA ALA A 2 -7.17 -20.73 11.59
C ALA A 2 -5.76 -21.07 12.07
N VAL A 3 -4.75 -20.86 11.21
CA VAL A 3 -3.35 -21.10 11.56
C VAL A 3 -3.02 -20.23 12.76
N SER A 4 -2.85 -20.84 13.95
CA SER A 4 -2.45 -20.09 15.13
C SER A 4 -1.08 -19.49 14.87
N LEU A 5 -0.98 -18.17 14.91
CA LEU A 5 0.33 -17.52 14.81
C LEU A 5 1.22 -17.97 15.97
N PRO A 6 2.49 -18.22 15.70
CA PRO A 6 3.43 -18.59 16.74
C PRO A 6 3.52 -17.47 17.79
N ASP A 7 3.54 -17.86 19.05
CA ASP A 7 3.74 -16.92 20.16
C ASP A 7 5.22 -16.51 20.21
N LYS A 8 5.54 -15.46 19.44
CA LYS A 8 6.90 -14.96 19.29
C LYS A 8 7.22 -13.92 20.37
N LEU A 9 8.48 -13.88 20.79
CA LEU A 9 8.96 -13.00 21.85
C LEU A 9 8.89 -11.51 21.44
N PHE A 10 9.05 -11.26 20.14
CA PHE A 10 9.13 -9.90 19.61
C PHE A 10 8.12 -9.70 18.50
N LEU A 11 7.71 -8.45 18.36
CA LEU A 11 6.86 -7.96 17.28
C LEU A 11 7.64 -6.92 16.49
N ALA A 12 7.68 -7.05 15.18
CA ALA A 12 8.26 -6.05 14.29
C ALA A 12 7.27 -5.71 13.18
N ALA A 13 7.12 -4.44 12.90
CA ALA A 13 6.32 -3.97 11.78
C ALA A 13 7.22 -3.27 10.77
N ILE A 14 6.97 -3.51 9.49
CA ILE A 14 7.55 -2.77 8.36
C ILE A 14 6.43 -2.01 7.70
N ASP A 15 6.52 -0.69 7.72
CA ASP A 15 5.67 0.19 6.94
C ASP A 15 6.42 0.52 5.64
N PHE A 16 5.95 -0.13 4.56
CA PHE A 16 6.54 -0.01 3.24
C PHE A 16 5.76 1.04 2.44
N GLY A 17 6.14 2.32 2.61
CA GLY A 17 5.44 3.43 1.95
C GLY A 17 5.96 3.71 0.53
N THR A 18 5.19 4.46 -0.25
CA THR A 18 5.57 4.90 -1.61
C THR A 18 6.78 5.82 -1.61
N THR A 19 6.84 6.75 -0.65
CA THR A 19 7.90 7.77 -0.56
C THR A 19 8.88 7.50 0.56
N PHE A 20 8.40 7.03 1.70
CA PHE A 20 9.20 6.76 2.88
C PHE A 20 8.78 5.43 3.50
N SER A 21 9.75 4.62 3.89
CA SER A 21 9.59 3.35 4.57
C SER A 21 10.31 3.34 5.90
N GLY A 22 9.89 2.47 6.80
CA GLY A 22 10.53 2.32 8.09
C GLY A 22 10.04 1.09 8.82
N TYR A 23 10.60 0.85 10.00
CA TYR A 23 10.15 -0.24 10.85
C TYR A 23 9.93 0.22 12.31
N ALA A 24 9.11 -0.54 13.01
CA ALA A 24 8.94 -0.44 14.46
C ALA A 24 9.13 -1.81 15.09
N PHE A 25 9.52 -1.83 16.35
CA PHE A 25 9.86 -3.04 17.06
C PHE A 25 9.49 -2.94 18.54
N ALA A 26 8.98 -4.04 19.10
CA ALA A 26 8.66 -4.14 20.52
C ALA A 26 8.83 -5.56 21.05
N ALA A 27 9.15 -5.70 22.33
CA ALA A 27 9.03 -6.96 23.03
C ALA A 27 7.57 -7.19 23.42
N ARG A 28 7.02 -8.36 23.13
CA ARG A 28 5.58 -8.66 23.37
C ARG A 28 5.19 -8.48 24.84
N GLY A 29 6.05 -8.91 25.77
CA GLY A 29 5.79 -8.77 27.19
C GLY A 29 5.73 -7.31 27.67
N GLU A 30 6.57 -6.44 27.10
CA GLU A 30 6.58 -5.01 27.46
C GLU A 30 5.31 -4.28 26.98
N LEU A 31 4.73 -4.70 25.83
CA LEU A 31 3.49 -4.12 25.29
C LEU A 31 2.25 -4.42 26.14
N GLN A 32 2.26 -5.51 26.93
CA GLN A 32 1.15 -5.82 27.84
C GLN A 32 1.05 -4.78 28.97
N ASP A 33 2.18 -4.25 29.40
CA ASP A 33 2.26 -3.27 30.49
C ASP A 33 2.16 -1.83 29.99
N ASP A 34 2.73 -1.53 28.83
CA ASP A 34 2.82 -0.17 28.29
C ASP A 34 2.93 -0.14 26.76
N LEU A 35 1.83 0.26 26.12
CA LEU A 35 1.76 0.37 24.65
C LEU A 35 2.66 1.46 24.06
N SER A 36 3.26 2.33 24.88
CA SER A 36 4.21 3.35 24.42
C SER A 36 5.61 2.76 24.15
N LYS A 37 5.89 1.53 24.59
CA LYS A 37 7.19 0.86 24.41
C LYS A 37 7.39 0.26 23.01
N ILE A 38 6.99 1.01 21.99
CA ILE A 38 7.25 0.69 20.60
C ILE A 38 8.46 1.51 20.15
N TYR A 39 9.55 0.84 19.88
CA TYR A 39 10.76 1.47 19.37
C TYR A 39 10.64 1.75 17.87
N VAL A 40 10.95 2.97 17.46
CA VAL A 40 11.07 3.41 16.07
C VAL A 40 12.45 4.05 15.91
N PRO A 41 13.30 3.58 14.98
CA PRO A 41 14.63 4.16 14.80
C PRO A 41 14.55 5.54 14.15
N HIS A 42 15.58 6.36 14.41
CA HIS A 42 15.82 7.58 13.66
C HIS A 42 16.75 7.27 12.48
N TRP A 43 16.35 7.70 11.31
CA TRP A 43 17.15 7.68 10.11
C TRP A 43 17.75 9.06 9.88
N ARG A 44 18.95 9.10 9.34
CA ARG A 44 19.65 10.36 9.08
C ARG A 44 20.09 10.39 7.64
N SER A 45 19.97 11.55 6.98
CA SER A 45 20.64 11.79 5.71
C SER A 45 22.17 11.82 5.94
N SER A 46 22.94 11.44 4.94
CA SER A 46 24.41 11.34 5.01
C SER A 46 25.07 12.68 5.40
N ASP A 47 24.49 13.81 4.94
CA ASP A 47 24.88 15.17 5.30
C ASP A 47 24.42 15.62 6.70
N GLY A 48 23.63 14.79 7.40
CA GLY A 48 23.06 15.09 8.71
C GLY A 48 21.98 16.17 8.72
N SER A 49 21.58 16.70 7.57
CA SER A 49 20.61 17.79 7.46
C SER A 49 19.18 17.36 7.79
N LEU A 50 18.87 16.08 7.62
CA LEU A 50 17.56 15.49 7.87
C LEU A 50 17.65 14.36 8.91
N ILE A 51 16.76 14.43 9.89
CA ILE A 51 16.47 13.34 10.83
C ILE A 51 15.00 13.00 10.68
N SER A 52 14.69 11.73 10.44
CA SER A 52 13.32 11.24 10.24
C SER A 52 13.14 9.88 10.89
N TYR A 53 11.91 9.51 11.22
CA TYR A 53 11.55 8.17 11.67
C TYR A 53 11.36 7.16 10.51
N LYS A 54 11.42 7.64 9.28
CA LYS A 54 11.38 6.82 8.06
C LYS A 54 12.47 7.31 7.10
N THR A 55 12.97 6.42 6.27
CA THR A 55 13.94 6.71 5.20
C THR A 55 13.24 6.68 3.85
N PRO A 56 13.74 7.37 2.82
CA PRO A 56 13.16 7.29 1.47
C PRO A 56 13.02 5.84 0.99
N THR A 57 11.96 5.54 0.25
CA THR A 57 11.77 4.24 -0.41
C THR A 57 12.55 4.24 -1.72
N THR A 58 13.87 4.16 -1.60
CA THR A 58 14.82 4.15 -2.73
C THR A 58 15.76 2.96 -2.61
N VAL A 59 16.04 2.31 -3.73
CA VAL A 59 16.89 1.13 -3.83
C VAL A 59 17.97 1.39 -4.86
N LEU A 60 19.23 1.14 -4.49
CA LEU A 60 20.37 1.17 -5.37
C LEU A 60 20.92 -0.24 -5.54
N LEU A 61 20.95 -0.75 -6.76
CA LEU A 61 21.53 -2.05 -7.10
C LEU A 61 22.74 -1.86 -8.02
N ASP A 62 23.70 -2.78 -7.92
CA ASP A 62 24.80 -2.89 -8.87
C ASP A 62 24.37 -3.58 -10.18
N LYS A 63 25.27 -3.70 -11.13
CA LYS A 63 25.03 -4.36 -12.41
C LYS A 63 24.65 -5.85 -12.30
N ASP A 64 24.98 -6.49 -11.18
CA ASP A 64 24.64 -7.89 -10.89
C ASP A 64 23.31 -8.02 -10.10
N GLU A 65 22.51 -6.94 -10.05
CA GLU A 65 21.26 -6.82 -9.30
C GLU A 65 21.41 -7.01 -7.78
N LYS A 66 22.60 -6.79 -7.21
CA LYS A 66 22.83 -6.88 -5.77
C LYS A 66 22.59 -5.52 -5.11
N LEU A 67 22.01 -5.56 -3.91
CA LEU A 67 21.77 -4.35 -3.12
C LEU A 67 23.10 -3.69 -2.75
N VAL A 68 23.24 -2.42 -3.12
CA VAL A 68 24.33 -1.54 -2.71
C VAL A 68 23.89 -0.73 -1.51
N ASP A 69 22.81 0.07 -1.66
CA ASP A 69 22.29 0.93 -0.62
C ASP A 69 20.76 1.03 -0.65
N PHE A 70 20.18 1.56 0.44
CA PHE A 70 18.75 1.84 0.57
C PHE A 70 18.52 3.20 1.25
N GLY A 71 17.44 3.86 0.90
CA GLY A 71 16.99 5.07 1.58
C GLY A 71 17.88 6.29 1.31
N PHE A 72 18.19 7.05 2.36
CA PHE A 72 19.05 8.23 2.25
C PHE A 72 20.44 7.91 1.69
N ASP A 73 21.00 6.77 2.08
CA ASP A 73 22.32 6.34 1.61
C ASP A 73 22.27 6.05 0.11
N ALA A 74 21.22 5.36 -0.38
CA ALA A 74 21.02 5.12 -1.82
C ALA A 74 20.91 6.42 -2.63
N GLU A 75 20.23 7.45 -2.10
CA GLU A 75 20.15 8.77 -2.75
C GLU A 75 21.52 9.42 -2.83
N THR A 76 22.31 9.36 -1.76
CA THR A 76 23.64 9.98 -1.70
C THR A 76 24.65 9.24 -2.57
N THR A 77 24.75 7.91 -2.43
CA THR A 77 25.65 7.10 -3.25
C THR A 77 25.36 7.25 -4.73
N TYR A 78 24.07 7.27 -5.13
CA TYR A 78 23.73 7.45 -6.55
C TYR A 78 24.06 8.86 -7.05
N ALA A 79 23.89 9.91 -6.24
CA ALA A 79 24.30 11.27 -6.59
C ALA A 79 25.81 11.34 -6.82
N GLU A 80 26.63 10.80 -5.92
CA GLU A 80 28.09 10.74 -6.05
C GLU A 80 28.54 9.96 -7.30
N LEU A 81 27.92 8.80 -7.55
CA LEU A 81 28.16 8.02 -8.79
C LEU A 81 27.80 8.81 -10.05
N SER A 82 26.73 9.60 -10.00
CA SER A 82 26.30 10.44 -11.14
C SER A 82 27.29 11.56 -11.41
N GLU A 83 27.80 12.23 -10.35
CA GLU A 83 28.82 13.27 -10.48
C GLU A 83 30.13 12.74 -11.10
N ASN A 84 30.50 11.50 -10.74
CA ASN A 84 31.71 10.84 -11.27
C ASN A 84 31.50 10.19 -12.65
N GLY A 85 30.28 10.15 -13.18
CA GLY A 85 29.94 9.46 -14.42
C GLY A 85 29.95 7.93 -14.33
N GLU A 86 29.89 7.37 -13.13
CA GLU A 86 29.95 5.92 -12.85
C GLU A 86 28.57 5.28 -12.66
N HIS A 87 27.50 6.06 -12.64
CA HIS A 87 26.12 5.62 -12.34
C HIS A 87 25.51 4.72 -13.42
N GLU A 88 26.14 4.60 -14.60
CA GLU A 88 25.59 3.78 -15.71
C GLU A 88 25.50 2.29 -15.39
N ASP A 89 26.39 1.79 -14.56
CA ASP A 89 26.45 0.39 -14.12
C ASP A 89 25.52 0.08 -12.94
N TYR A 90 24.74 1.06 -12.47
CA TYR A 90 23.88 0.93 -11.32
C TYR A 90 22.42 1.17 -11.68
N PHE A 91 21.51 0.44 -11.02
CA PHE A 91 20.07 0.62 -11.11
C PHE A 91 19.57 1.41 -9.90
N TYR A 92 18.87 2.51 -10.14
CA TYR A 92 18.33 3.34 -9.09
C TYR A 92 16.80 3.43 -9.17
N PHE A 93 16.13 2.87 -8.17
CA PHE A 93 14.66 2.82 -8.08
C PHE A 93 14.16 3.79 -7.03
N ARG A 94 13.12 4.54 -7.37
CA ARG A 94 12.40 5.43 -6.46
C ARG A 94 10.91 5.39 -6.74
N ARG A 95 10.07 5.53 -5.66
CA ARG A 95 8.60 5.56 -5.77
C ARG A 95 7.99 4.35 -6.48
N PHE A 96 8.71 3.27 -6.58
CA PHE A 96 8.33 2.08 -7.34
C PHE A 96 7.13 1.33 -6.77
N LYS A 97 6.73 1.59 -5.52
CA LYS A 97 5.51 1.01 -4.93
C LYS A 97 4.25 1.36 -5.73
N MET A 98 4.21 2.55 -6.39
CA MET A 98 3.05 2.98 -7.17
C MET A 98 2.74 2.06 -8.35
N MET A 99 3.73 1.34 -8.88
CA MET A 99 3.49 0.38 -9.95
C MET A 99 2.42 -0.67 -9.56
N LEU A 100 2.34 -1.07 -8.29
CA LEU A 100 1.33 -2.02 -7.83
C LEU A 100 -0.09 -1.45 -7.92
N TYR A 101 -0.25 -0.13 -7.70
CA TYR A 101 -1.52 0.56 -7.89
C TYR A 101 -1.89 0.71 -9.37
N ASP A 102 -0.92 1.03 -10.22
CA ASP A 102 -1.11 1.24 -11.66
C ASP A 102 -1.33 -0.08 -12.40
N GLN A 103 -0.58 -1.13 -12.08
CA GLN A 103 -0.68 -2.46 -12.70
C GLN A 103 -2.03 -3.12 -12.42
N VAL A 104 -2.53 -3.04 -11.18
CA VAL A 104 -3.87 -3.53 -10.80
C VAL A 104 -4.98 -2.93 -11.67
N ARG A 105 -4.81 -1.70 -12.17
CA ARG A 105 -5.80 -1.02 -13.02
C ARG A 105 -5.65 -1.32 -14.51
N THR A 106 -4.48 -1.74 -14.97
CA THR A 106 -4.15 -1.79 -16.41
C THR A 106 -3.67 -3.15 -16.90
N LYS A 107 -3.00 -3.95 -16.06
CA LYS A 107 -2.42 -5.25 -16.39
C LYS A 107 -2.49 -6.19 -15.19
N LYS A 108 -2.53 -7.51 -15.45
CA LYS A 108 -2.40 -8.52 -14.38
C LYS A 108 -1.01 -8.46 -13.76
N LEU A 109 -0.95 -8.43 -12.43
CA LEU A 109 0.27 -8.56 -11.65
C LEU A 109 0.66 -10.05 -11.60
N THR A 110 1.86 -10.36 -12.07
CA THR A 110 2.41 -11.72 -12.12
C THR A 110 3.79 -11.78 -11.45
N VAL A 111 4.34 -12.97 -11.33
CA VAL A 111 5.73 -13.15 -10.83
C VAL A 111 6.77 -12.51 -11.76
N ASP A 112 6.47 -12.39 -13.05
CA ASP A 112 7.37 -11.86 -14.08
C ASP A 112 7.23 -10.33 -14.28
N THR A 113 6.30 -9.71 -13.55
CA THR A 113 6.10 -8.25 -13.63
C THR A 113 7.41 -7.51 -13.33
N THR A 114 7.76 -6.56 -14.20
CA THR A 114 8.97 -5.75 -14.09
C THR A 114 8.69 -4.35 -13.59
N VAL A 115 9.72 -3.70 -13.07
CA VAL A 115 9.71 -2.28 -12.70
C VAL A 115 10.92 -1.58 -13.30
N ALA A 116 10.68 -0.39 -13.87
CA ALA A 116 11.72 0.43 -14.46
C ALA A 116 12.47 1.26 -13.41
N ASP A 117 13.78 1.36 -13.55
CA ASP A 117 14.62 2.30 -12.81
C ASP A 117 14.44 3.74 -13.35
N ILE A 118 15.14 4.72 -12.78
CA ILE A 118 15.06 6.12 -13.20
C ILE A 118 15.47 6.35 -14.64
N ARG A 119 16.20 5.41 -15.25
CA ARG A 119 16.67 5.43 -16.63
C ARG A 119 15.83 4.57 -17.58
N GLY A 120 14.73 3.97 -17.09
CA GLY A 120 13.83 3.14 -17.87
C GLY A 120 14.32 1.69 -18.08
N ARG A 121 15.37 1.24 -17.38
CA ARG A 121 15.84 -0.15 -17.42
C ARG A 121 15.01 -0.98 -16.45
N GLU A 122 14.58 -2.17 -16.90
CA GLU A 122 13.62 -2.98 -16.15
C GLU A 122 14.29 -4.14 -15.40
N ILE A 123 13.85 -4.35 -14.16
CA ILE A 123 14.18 -5.52 -13.34
C ILE A 123 12.88 -6.13 -12.81
N GLN A 124 12.89 -7.42 -12.52
CA GLN A 124 11.78 -8.12 -11.91
C GLN A 124 11.36 -7.42 -10.60
N ALA A 125 10.10 -6.97 -10.54
CA ALA A 125 9.62 -6.12 -9.46
C ALA A 125 9.75 -6.78 -8.09
N VAL A 126 9.42 -8.08 -7.99
CA VAL A 126 9.49 -8.81 -6.71
C VAL A 126 10.90 -8.76 -6.09
N LYS A 127 11.96 -8.77 -6.89
CA LYS A 127 13.35 -8.66 -6.41
C LYS A 127 13.64 -7.28 -5.80
N VAL A 128 13.20 -6.21 -6.48
CA VAL A 128 13.42 -4.83 -6.00
C VAL A 128 12.72 -4.61 -4.66
N PHE A 129 11.46 -5.09 -4.54
CA PHE A 129 10.70 -5.04 -3.29
C PHE A 129 11.35 -5.90 -2.19
N ALA A 130 11.82 -7.10 -2.55
CA ALA A 130 12.51 -7.99 -1.62
C ALA A 130 13.81 -7.37 -1.08
N HIS A 131 14.59 -6.67 -1.90
CA HIS A 131 15.79 -5.95 -1.46
C HIS A 131 15.47 -4.88 -0.43
N ALA A 132 14.44 -4.07 -0.67
CA ALA A 132 14.00 -3.04 0.25
C ALA A 132 13.53 -3.61 1.60
N ILE A 133 12.68 -4.64 1.56
CA ILE A 133 12.19 -5.32 2.78
C ILE A 133 13.34 -5.99 3.54
N ARG A 134 14.26 -6.64 2.82
CA ARG A 134 15.45 -7.27 3.40
C ARG A 134 16.32 -6.26 4.12
N TYR A 135 16.58 -5.10 3.51
CA TYR A 135 17.36 -4.06 4.14
C TYR A 135 16.73 -3.62 5.48
N LEU A 136 15.44 -3.32 5.49
CA LEU A 136 14.73 -2.89 6.71
C LEU A 136 14.77 -3.98 7.80
N LYS A 137 14.58 -5.25 7.42
CA LYS A 137 14.67 -6.40 8.31
C LYS A 137 16.07 -6.54 8.90
N ASP A 138 17.10 -6.54 8.07
CA ASP A 138 18.49 -6.74 8.49
C ASP A 138 18.98 -5.57 9.33
N HIS A 139 18.63 -4.33 8.97
CA HIS A 139 18.93 -3.14 9.77
C HIS A 139 18.32 -3.23 11.19
N LEU A 140 17.07 -3.75 11.31
CA LEU A 140 16.46 -3.99 12.63
C LEU A 140 17.32 -4.98 13.43
N LEU A 141 17.63 -6.14 12.86
CA LEU A 141 18.41 -7.20 13.52
C LEU A 141 19.79 -6.70 13.95
N ASP A 142 20.46 -5.95 13.08
CA ASP A 142 21.78 -5.40 13.36
C ASP A 142 21.74 -4.30 14.43
N SER A 143 20.70 -3.49 14.47
CA SER A 143 20.53 -2.42 15.46
C SER A 143 20.38 -2.92 16.91
N GLN A 144 20.05 -4.20 17.12
CA GLN A 144 19.94 -4.81 18.45
C GLN A 144 21.27 -5.36 18.97
N LYS A 145 22.23 -5.72 18.09
CA LYS A 145 23.53 -6.29 18.46
C LYS A 145 24.34 -5.39 19.40
N PRO A 146 24.50 -4.08 19.16
CA PRO A 146 25.24 -3.19 20.06
C PRO A 146 24.63 -3.06 21.46
N LYS A 147 23.31 -3.34 21.59
CA LYS A 147 22.58 -3.30 22.87
C LYS A 147 22.74 -4.59 23.67
N GLY A 148 23.60 -5.52 23.22
CA GLY A 148 23.81 -6.83 23.86
C GLY A 148 22.61 -7.77 23.76
N LYS A 149 21.60 -7.44 22.93
CA LYS A 149 20.42 -8.28 22.69
C LYS A 149 20.64 -9.12 21.45
N ILE A 150 20.64 -10.43 21.61
CA ILE A 150 20.67 -11.38 20.48
C ILE A 150 19.21 -11.65 20.09
N VAL A 151 18.69 -10.87 19.15
CA VAL A 151 17.36 -11.08 18.56
C VAL A 151 17.55 -11.83 17.25
N LYS A 152 16.94 -13.00 17.14
CA LYS A 152 16.96 -13.81 15.93
C LYS A 152 15.70 -13.57 15.11
N ASN A 153 15.79 -13.73 13.80
CA ASN A 153 14.63 -13.65 12.91
C ASN A 153 13.49 -14.59 13.38
N ASP A 154 13.85 -15.78 13.86
CA ASP A 154 12.89 -16.77 14.34
C ASP A 154 12.15 -16.35 15.63
N ASP A 155 12.64 -15.38 16.37
CA ASP A 155 12.01 -14.87 17.58
C ASP A 155 10.98 -13.77 17.31
N ILE A 156 10.83 -13.34 16.04
CA ILE A 156 10.03 -12.19 15.63
C ILE A 156 8.77 -12.64 14.88
N LEU A 157 7.63 -12.06 15.23
CA LEU A 157 6.43 -12.00 14.38
C LEU A 157 6.50 -10.70 13.57
N TRP A 158 6.54 -10.82 12.27
CA TRP A 158 6.62 -9.70 11.34
C TRP A 158 5.24 -9.26 10.89
N VAL A 159 5.03 -7.97 10.80
CA VAL A 159 3.84 -7.35 10.23
C VAL A 159 4.27 -6.42 9.10
N LEU A 160 3.77 -6.64 7.89
CA LEU A 160 4.01 -5.79 6.73
C LEU A 160 2.74 -5.03 6.41
N THR A 161 2.81 -3.70 6.31
CA THR A 161 1.63 -2.90 5.99
C THR A 161 1.43 -2.76 4.49
N VAL A 162 0.16 -2.72 4.09
CA VAL A 162 -0.27 -2.48 2.71
C VAL A 162 -1.48 -1.55 2.68
N PRO A 163 -1.67 -0.76 1.63
CA PRO A 163 -2.87 0.05 1.43
C PRO A 163 -4.15 -0.80 1.45
N ALA A 164 -5.21 -0.26 2.04
CA ALA A 164 -6.49 -0.98 2.09
C ALA A 164 -7.20 -1.03 0.72
N ILE A 165 -6.89 -0.09 -0.19
CA ILE A 165 -7.43 -0.10 -1.55
C ILE A 165 -6.81 -1.16 -2.47
N TRP A 166 -5.72 -1.81 -2.07
CA TRP A 166 -5.11 -2.86 -2.87
C TRP A 166 -5.99 -4.11 -2.96
N ASP A 167 -5.87 -4.83 -4.07
CA ASP A 167 -6.51 -6.12 -4.25
C ASP A 167 -5.71 -7.28 -3.61
N ASP A 168 -6.25 -8.47 -3.71
CA ASP A 168 -5.64 -9.65 -3.09
C ASP A 168 -4.36 -10.07 -3.83
N THR A 169 -4.26 -9.81 -5.14
CA THR A 169 -3.05 -10.09 -5.94
C THR A 169 -1.87 -9.21 -5.50
N ALA A 170 -2.11 -7.92 -5.25
CA ALA A 170 -1.07 -7.02 -4.73
C ALA A 170 -0.63 -7.39 -3.30
N LYS A 171 -1.54 -7.84 -2.44
CA LYS A 171 -1.21 -8.36 -1.10
C LYS A 171 -0.35 -9.62 -1.21
N LEU A 172 -0.71 -10.54 -2.11
CA LEU A 172 0.04 -11.77 -2.36
C LEU A 172 1.45 -11.47 -2.90
N PHE A 173 1.57 -10.48 -3.80
CA PHE A 173 2.86 -9.99 -4.29
C PHE A 173 3.75 -9.50 -3.14
N MET A 174 3.23 -8.68 -2.23
CA MET A 174 3.98 -8.18 -1.08
C MET A 174 4.39 -9.30 -0.13
N ARG A 175 3.54 -10.31 0.07
CA ARG A 175 3.87 -11.51 0.82
C ARG A 175 5.04 -12.26 0.17
N LYS A 176 5.01 -12.46 -1.15
CA LYS A 176 6.07 -13.09 -1.92
C LYS A 176 7.38 -12.32 -1.78
N ALA A 177 7.36 -11.00 -1.94
CA ALA A 177 8.54 -10.14 -1.78
C ALA A 177 9.13 -10.25 -0.35
N ALA A 178 8.29 -10.29 0.67
CA ALA A 178 8.74 -10.46 2.05
C ALA A 178 9.36 -11.85 2.30
N GLN A 179 8.80 -12.91 1.71
CA GLN A 179 9.38 -14.25 1.78
C GLN A 179 10.75 -14.31 1.09
N GLU A 180 10.90 -13.70 -0.07
CA GLU A 180 12.19 -13.56 -0.76
C GLU A 180 13.20 -12.70 0.01
N ALA A 181 12.71 -11.75 0.81
CA ALA A 181 13.53 -10.98 1.76
C ALA A 181 14.00 -11.82 2.96
N GLY A 182 13.55 -13.07 3.09
CA GLY A 182 13.92 -13.99 4.17
C GLY A 182 13.03 -13.89 5.41
N ILE A 183 11.79 -13.42 5.26
CA ILE A 183 10.77 -13.48 6.31
C ILE A 183 9.92 -14.74 6.07
N PRO A 184 9.96 -15.75 6.97
CA PRO A 184 9.18 -16.97 6.78
C PRO A 184 7.67 -16.69 6.75
N GLY A 185 6.93 -17.31 5.83
CA GLY A 185 5.50 -17.05 5.62
C GLY A 185 4.65 -17.26 6.89
N HIS A 186 5.00 -18.24 7.73
CA HIS A 186 4.32 -18.51 9.01
C HIS A 186 4.62 -17.47 10.11
N GLN A 187 5.59 -16.58 9.91
CA GLN A 187 5.95 -15.48 10.80
C GLN A 187 5.52 -14.13 10.25
N LEU A 188 4.86 -14.09 9.08
CA LEU A 188 4.45 -12.88 8.39
C LEU A 188 2.94 -12.68 8.47
N MET A 189 2.55 -11.49 8.88
CA MET A 189 1.20 -10.96 8.77
C MET A 189 1.19 -9.76 7.84
N ILE A 190 0.13 -9.64 7.06
CA ILE A 190 -0.18 -8.40 6.34
C ILE A 190 -1.18 -7.59 7.17
N ALA A 191 -0.99 -6.27 7.27
CA ALA A 191 -1.91 -5.35 7.94
C ALA A 191 -2.34 -4.23 7.00
N LEU A 192 -3.59 -3.82 7.06
CA LEU A 192 -4.07 -2.66 6.30
C LEU A 192 -3.66 -1.36 7.00
N GLU A 193 -3.10 -0.44 6.24
CA GLU A 193 -2.54 0.83 6.75
C GLU A 193 -3.56 1.62 7.61
N PRO A 194 -4.80 1.92 7.15
CA PRO A 194 -5.77 2.67 7.95
C PRO A 194 -6.29 1.89 9.17
N GLU A 195 -6.39 0.55 9.11
CA GLU A 195 -6.78 -0.27 10.25
C GLU A 195 -5.71 -0.24 11.35
N ALA A 196 -4.44 -0.42 10.96
CA ALA A 196 -3.32 -0.34 11.86
C ALA A 196 -3.27 1.02 12.55
N ALA A 197 -3.38 2.12 11.78
CA ALA A 197 -3.42 3.47 12.33
C ALA A 197 -4.59 3.68 13.29
N SER A 198 -5.77 3.16 12.96
CA SER A 198 -6.96 3.24 13.79
C SER A 198 -6.77 2.52 15.14
N ILE A 199 -6.17 1.33 15.14
CA ILE A 199 -5.85 0.59 16.36
C ILE A 199 -4.92 1.41 17.27
N TYR A 200 -3.87 2.02 16.72
CA TYR A 200 -2.96 2.86 17.48
C TYR A 200 -3.66 4.08 18.10
N CYS A 201 -4.44 4.81 17.29
CA CYS A 201 -5.09 6.03 17.73
C CYS A 201 -6.11 5.80 18.85
N LYS A 202 -6.76 4.64 18.92
CA LYS A 202 -7.64 4.25 20.04
C LYS A 202 -6.93 4.20 21.38
N HIS A 203 -5.64 3.94 21.40
CA HIS A 203 -4.84 3.83 22.61
C HIS A 203 -4.10 5.11 22.99
N LEU A 204 -4.19 6.15 22.13
CA LEU A 204 -3.56 7.41 22.42
C LEU A 204 -4.31 8.19 23.50
N PRO A 205 -3.60 8.82 24.46
CA PRO A 205 -4.21 9.78 25.35
C PRO A 205 -4.73 10.99 24.58
N VAL A 206 -5.77 11.64 25.12
CA VAL A 206 -6.47 12.75 24.45
C VAL A 206 -5.53 13.91 24.10
N GLU A 207 -4.51 14.16 24.94
CA GLU A 207 -3.51 15.21 24.74
C GLU A 207 -2.68 15.02 23.47
N LYS A 208 -2.62 13.78 22.95
CA LYS A 208 -1.92 13.44 21.69
C LYS A 208 -2.83 13.43 20.47
N LEU A 209 -4.08 13.78 20.63
CA LEU A 209 -5.09 13.83 19.56
C LEU A 209 -5.54 15.29 19.37
N GLU A 210 -5.05 15.96 18.35
CA GLU A 210 -5.50 17.32 18.02
C GLU A 210 -6.95 17.28 17.49
N GLY A 211 -7.71 18.31 17.80
CA GLY A 211 -9.10 18.44 17.34
C GLY A 211 -10.14 17.74 18.20
N THR A 212 -9.75 17.12 19.33
CA THR A 212 -10.70 16.52 20.25
C THR A 212 -10.48 17.00 21.70
N ASN A 213 -11.58 17.32 22.36
CA ASN A 213 -11.61 17.62 23.80
C ASN A 213 -12.24 16.48 24.61
N THR A 214 -12.52 15.34 23.98
CA THR A 214 -13.31 14.28 24.61
C THR A 214 -12.68 12.91 24.45
N ILE A 215 -12.65 12.17 25.56
CA ILE A 215 -12.36 10.73 25.64
C ILE A 215 -13.32 9.92 24.74
N SER A 216 -14.39 10.52 24.22
CA SER A 216 -15.47 9.87 23.47
C SER A 216 -15.15 9.58 22.00
N ALA A 217 -13.96 9.93 21.47
CA ALA A 217 -13.68 9.73 20.04
C ALA A 217 -13.79 8.26 19.62
N PHE A 218 -13.38 7.32 20.49
CA PHE A 218 -13.32 5.89 20.22
C PHE A 218 -14.15 5.04 21.21
N GLN A 219 -15.21 5.60 21.81
CA GLN A 219 -16.09 4.85 22.68
C GLN A 219 -16.98 3.86 21.89
N PRO A 220 -17.46 2.78 22.51
CA PRO A 220 -18.42 1.87 21.89
C PRO A 220 -19.60 2.61 21.25
N GLY A 221 -19.96 2.24 20.02
CA GLY A 221 -20.99 2.88 19.21
C GLY A 221 -20.50 4.12 18.43
N SER A 222 -19.26 4.58 18.63
CA SER A 222 -18.70 5.66 17.82
C SER A 222 -18.42 5.20 16.39
N LYS A 223 -18.81 6.02 15.43
CA LYS A 223 -18.54 5.83 14.00
C LYS A 223 -17.60 6.93 13.51
N TYR A 224 -16.58 6.56 12.77
CA TYR A 224 -15.59 7.48 12.24
C TYR A 224 -15.01 6.98 10.92
N LEU A 225 -14.59 7.96 10.10
CA LEU A 225 -13.85 7.73 8.87
C LEU A 225 -12.36 7.86 9.18
N VAL A 226 -11.55 6.93 8.72
CA VAL A 226 -10.08 7.04 8.70
C VAL A 226 -9.68 7.53 7.32
N LEU A 227 -8.98 8.65 7.29
CA LEU A 227 -8.36 9.22 6.11
C LEU A 227 -6.85 9.03 6.24
N ASP A 228 -6.34 7.95 5.68
CA ASP A 228 -4.91 7.70 5.61
C ASP A 228 -4.33 8.36 4.36
N ALA A 229 -3.78 9.56 4.52
CA ALA A 229 -3.15 10.29 3.45
C ALA A 229 -1.64 10.01 3.44
N GLY A 230 -1.26 9.08 2.59
CA GLY A 230 0.11 8.63 2.38
C GLY A 230 0.91 9.49 1.39
N GLY A 231 2.09 8.99 1.01
CA GLY A 231 2.91 9.64 -0.02
C GLY A 231 2.34 9.46 -1.42
N GLY A 232 1.93 8.24 -1.80
CA GLY A 232 1.36 7.93 -3.12
C GLY A 232 -0.14 7.89 -3.15
N THR A 233 -0.73 7.12 -2.25
CA THR A 233 -2.17 6.88 -2.18
C THR A 233 -2.81 7.56 -0.98
N VAL A 234 -4.12 7.71 -1.07
CA VAL A 234 -5.01 8.03 0.04
C VAL A 234 -5.96 6.86 0.20
N ASP A 235 -5.97 6.28 1.40
CA ASP A 235 -6.80 5.15 1.76
C ASP A 235 -7.86 5.57 2.76
N ILE A 236 -9.12 5.21 2.48
CA ILE A 236 -10.26 5.61 3.30
C ILE A 236 -11.02 4.37 3.73
N THR A 237 -11.19 4.22 5.05
CA THR A 237 -12.01 3.19 5.67
C THR A 237 -13.00 3.83 6.66
N VAL A 238 -14.11 3.16 6.91
CA VAL A 238 -15.13 3.64 7.85
C VAL A 238 -15.38 2.57 8.90
N HIS A 239 -15.20 2.94 10.15
CA HIS A 239 -15.27 2.00 11.26
C HIS A 239 -16.36 2.37 12.29
N GLU A 240 -16.89 1.34 12.93
CA GLU A 240 -17.68 1.43 14.14
C GLU A 240 -16.96 0.70 15.29
N VAL A 241 -16.90 1.33 16.45
CA VAL A 241 -16.37 0.67 17.67
C VAL A 241 -17.48 -0.18 18.29
N LYS A 242 -17.28 -1.49 18.36
CA LYS A 242 -18.23 -2.43 18.95
C LYS A 242 -18.20 -2.38 20.50
N PRO A 243 -19.19 -2.95 21.20
CA PRO A 243 -19.21 -3.01 22.67
C PRO A 243 -17.98 -3.66 23.30
N ASN A 244 -17.37 -4.65 22.63
CA ASN A 244 -16.13 -5.30 23.05
C ASN A 244 -14.86 -4.45 22.78
N GLY A 245 -15.02 -3.26 22.19
CA GLY A 245 -13.93 -2.37 21.80
C GLY A 245 -13.28 -2.72 20.48
N HIS A 246 -13.66 -3.79 19.80
CA HIS A 246 -13.15 -4.13 18.48
C HIS A 246 -13.76 -3.23 17.39
N LEU A 247 -13.17 -3.25 16.22
CA LEU A 247 -13.62 -2.45 15.09
C LEU A 247 -14.40 -3.29 14.10
N LYS A 248 -15.50 -2.72 13.61
CA LYS A 248 -16.28 -3.22 12.50
C LYS A 248 -16.14 -2.25 11.34
N GLU A 249 -15.78 -2.75 10.15
CA GLU A 249 -15.84 -1.96 8.92
C GLU A 249 -17.30 -1.76 8.51
N LEU A 250 -17.67 -0.52 8.11
CA LEU A 250 -19.05 -0.18 7.73
C LEU A 250 -19.26 -0.15 6.22
N ASP A 251 -18.23 0.19 5.47
CA ASP A 251 -18.22 0.15 4.01
C ASP A 251 -16.83 -0.26 3.54
N ARG A 252 -16.74 -0.83 2.32
CA ARG A 252 -15.48 -1.28 1.74
C ARG A 252 -14.46 -0.15 1.69
N ALA A 253 -13.18 -0.50 1.87
CA ALA A 253 -12.09 0.44 1.70
C ALA A 253 -12.10 1.07 0.30
N SER A 254 -11.85 2.36 0.23
CA SER A 254 -11.84 3.15 -1.00
C SER A 254 -10.76 4.22 -0.94
N GLY A 255 -10.48 4.89 -2.06
CA GLY A 255 -9.43 5.90 -2.10
C GLY A 255 -8.90 6.12 -3.52
N GLY A 256 -7.70 6.66 -3.61
CA GLY A 256 -7.07 6.97 -4.89
C GLY A 256 -5.62 7.44 -4.77
N ASP A 257 -5.07 7.91 -5.88
CA ASP A 257 -3.69 8.36 -6.05
C ASP A 257 -3.49 9.86 -5.69
N TRP A 258 -4.20 10.32 -4.65
CA TRP A 258 -4.18 11.73 -4.20
C TRP A 258 -3.19 11.98 -3.06
N GLY A 259 -2.15 11.16 -2.95
CA GLY A 259 -1.14 11.31 -1.91
C GLY A 259 -0.22 12.51 -2.12
N GLY A 260 0.74 12.69 -1.22
CA GLY A 260 1.68 13.83 -1.22
C GLY A 260 2.51 13.97 -2.49
N THR A 261 2.68 12.88 -3.28
CA THR A 261 3.37 12.93 -4.59
C THR A 261 2.57 13.66 -5.66
N SER A 262 1.23 13.80 -5.52
CA SER A 262 0.42 14.64 -6.42
C SER A 262 0.85 16.10 -6.37
N VAL A 263 1.29 16.58 -5.18
CA VAL A 263 1.84 17.93 -5.01
C VAL A 263 3.18 18.07 -5.74
N ASP A 264 4.03 17.04 -5.68
CA ASP A 264 5.32 17.03 -6.39
C ASP A 264 5.10 17.03 -7.90
N MET A 265 4.10 16.30 -8.39
CA MET A 265 3.72 16.27 -9.81
C MET A 265 3.18 17.62 -10.28
N ALA A 266 2.36 18.29 -9.47
CA ALA A 266 1.87 19.64 -9.78
C ALA A 266 3.02 20.65 -9.89
N PHE A 267 4.00 20.59 -8.99
CA PHE A 267 5.21 21.40 -9.08
C PHE A 267 6.05 21.04 -10.33
N LYS A 268 6.25 19.75 -10.62
CA LYS A 268 6.95 19.30 -11.86
C LYS A 268 6.24 19.84 -13.10
N SER A 269 4.92 19.79 -13.15
CA SER A 269 4.11 20.32 -14.25
C SER A 269 4.26 21.83 -14.40
N ALA A 270 4.30 22.57 -13.29
CA ALA A 270 4.57 24.01 -13.33
C ALA A 270 5.97 24.34 -13.88
N LEU A 271 6.98 23.57 -13.49
CA LEU A 271 8.32 23.68 -14.09
C LEU A 271 8.30 23.35 -15.59
N ALA A 272 7.59 22.28 -15.99
CA ALA A 272 7.47 21.86 -17.38
C ALA A 272 6.76 22.91 -18.25
N GLU A 273 5.81 23.65 -17.72
CA GLU A 273 5.19 24.78 -18.42
C GLU A 273 6.20 25.91 -18.67
N ILE A 274 7.16 26.11 -17.76
CA ILE A 274 8.20 27.13 -17.89
C ILE A 274 9.30 26.68 -18.86
N VAL A 275 9.82 25.45 -18.71
CA VAL A 275 11.05 24.98 -19.40
C VAL A 275 10.85 23.81 -20.36
N THR A 276 9.68 23.28 -20.52
CA THR A 276 9.25 22.06 -21.26
C THR A 276 9.50 20.73 -20.53
N GLU A 277 8.63 19.75 -20.78
CA GLU A 277 8.75 18.40 -20.22
C GLU A 277 10.06 17.72 -20.66
N GLY A 278 10.40 17.81 -21.96
CA GLY A 278 11.61 17.18 -22.50
C GLY A 278 12.90 17.71 -21.88
N MET A 279 12.94 19.02 -21.53
CA MET A 279 14.09 19.58 -20.80
C MET A 279 14.21 18.98 -19.39
N ILE A 280 13.12 18.85 -18.67
CA ILE A 280 13.13 18.27 -17.32
C ILE A 280 13.55 16.81 -17.36
N GLU A 281 13.06 16.03 -18.32
CA GLU A 281 13.44 14.62 -18.51
C GLU A 281 14.93 14.50 -18.87
N GLY A 282 15.41 15.29 -19.81
CA GLY A 282 16.83 15.35 -20.17
C GLY A 282 17.71 15.73 -18.97
N TYR A 283 17.27 16.74 -18.19
CA TYR A 283 17.97 17.15 -16.98
C TYR A 283 18.01 16.04 -15.92
N CYS A 284 16.89 15.35 -15.72
CA CYS A 284 16.81 14.22 -14.79
C CYS A 284 17.81 13.11 -15.15
N HIS A 285 18.00 12.83 -16.43
CA HIS A 285 18.96 11.80 -16.90
C HIS A 285 20.42 12.27 -16.84
N LYS A 286 20.68 13.54 -17.19
CA LYS A 286 22.04 14.09 -17.28
C LYS A 286 22.60 14.52 -15.92
N PHE A 287 21.75 15.07 -15.04
CA PHE A 287 22.11 15.64 -13.74
C PHE A 287 21.23 15.07 -12.63
N THR A 288 21.20 13.74 -12.51
CA THR A 288 20.28 13.04 -11.61
C THR A 288 20.47 13.45 -10.14
N GLY A 289 21.71 13.65 -9.69
CA GLY A 289 22.00 14.11 -8.31
C GLY A 289 21.34 15.45 -8.00
N ASP A 290 21.56 16.44 -8.86
CA ASP A 290 20.98 17.78 -8.73
C ASP A 290 19.45 17.77 -8.83
N TYR A 291 18.90 16.92 -9.71
CA TYR A 291 17.45 16.70 -9.81
C TYR A 291 16.87 16.15 -8.50
N ILE A 292 17.53 15.20 -7.86
CA ILE A 292 17.14 14.66 -6.57
C ILE A 292 17.18 15.75 -5.48
N GLU A 293 18.23 16.58 -5.46
CA GLU A 293 18.36 17.67 -4.49
C GLU A 293 17.27 18.74 -4.64
N LEU A 294 16.94 19.11 -5.87
CA LEU A 294 15.85 20.04 -6.16
C LEU A 294 14.53 19.54 -5.55
N PHE A 295 14.17 18.30 -5.80
CA PHE A 295 12.93 17.72 -5.27
C PHE A 295 13.00 17.43 -3.76
N ARG A 296 14.19 17.23 -3.19
CA ARG A 296 14.39 17.14 -1.75
C ARG A 296 14.14 18.49 -1.06
N ASP A 297 14.65 19.59 -1.62
CA ASP A 297 14.37 20.94 -1.08
C ASP A 297 12.86 21.27 -1.20
N PHE A 298 12.24 20.90 -2.34
CA PHE A 298 10.79 21.05 -2.50
C PHE A 298 10.01 20.28 -1.41
N GLU A 299 10.34 19.02 -1.14
CA GLU A 299 9.72 18.21 -0.10
C GLU A 299 9.84 18.85 1.29
N ILE A 300 11.01 19.40 1.63
CA ILE A 300 11.23 20.12 2.89
C ILE A 300 10.31 21.33 3.01
N LYS A 301 10.17 22.11 1.93
CA LYS A 301 9.30 23.30 1.90
C LYS A 301 7.82 22.93 1.93
N LYS A 302 7.43 21.89 1.18
CA LYS A 302 6.09 21.32 1.17
C LYS A 302 5.62 20.94 2.58
N ARG A 303 6.45 20.25 3.37
CA ARG A 303 6.14 19.85 4.76
C ARG A 303 6.07 21.02 5.73
N LYS A 304 6.76 22.14 5.45
CA LYS A 304 6.77 23.32 6.30
C LYS A 304 5.67 24.31 5.96
N CYS A 305 5.11 24.22 4.75
CA CYS A 305 4.08 25.15 4.28
C CYS A 305 2.81 25.08 5.16
N GLY A 306 2.28 26.23 5.53
CA GLY A 306 1.12 26.33 6.41
C GLY A 306 1.41 26.12 7.91
N LYS A 307 2.66 25.81 8.30
CA LYS A 307 3.06 25.68 9.72
C LYS A 307 3.49 27.02 10.29
N GLY A 308 2.68 27.55 11.20
CA GLY A 308 2.98 28.77 11.97
C GLY A 308 2.61 30.07 11.28
N ASN A 309 2.75 31.17 12.02
CA ASN A 309 2.56 32.55 11.53
C ASN A 309 3.73 32.95 10.62
N SER A 310 3.95 32.27 9.48
CA SER A 310 4.93 32.76 8.54
C SER A 310 4.37 34.03 7.88
N SER A 311 4.96 35.17 8.26
CA SER A 311 4.80 36.42 7.53
C SER A 311 5.38 36.34 6.11
N ASP A 312 5.90 35.18 5.72
CA ASP A 312 6.55 34.97 4.44
C ASP A 312 5.51 34.87 3.33
N SER A 313 5.48 35.89 2.49
CA SER A 313 4.64 35.93 1.30
C SER A 313 5.14 34.98 0.20
N PHE A 314 6.30 34.36 0.37
CA PHE A 314 6.98 33.55 -0.64
C PHE A 314 7.64 32.31 -0.06
N ILE A 315 7.59 31.22 -0.82
CA ILE A 315 8.42 30.03 -0.61
C ILE A 315 9.65 30.15 -1.52
N THR A 316 10.84 29.96 -0.93
CA THR A 316 12.11 30.01 -1.68
C THR A 316 12.70 28.62 -1.78
N LEU A 317 12.94 28.17 -3.01
CA LEU A 317 13.61 26.91 -3.34
C LEU A 317 15.03 27.20 -3.88
N LYS A 318 15.97 26.34 -3.53
CA LYS A 318 17.29 26.31 -4.20
C LYS A 318 17.16 25.62 -5.55
N ILE A 319 17.83 26.21 -6.53
CA ILE A 319 17.90 25.63 -7.87
C ILE A 319 19.36 25.37 -8.19
N PRO A 320 19.73 24.14 -8.56
CA PRO A 320 21.07 23.84 -9.00
C PRO A 320 21.51 24.72 -10.19
N VAL A 321 22.76 25.14 -10.21
CA VAL A 321 23.30 25.97 -11.30
C VAL A 321 23.24 25.20 -12.62
N THR A 322 23.47 23.89 -12.58
CA THR A 322 23.35 22.97 -13.71
C THR A 322 21.98 23.02 -14.38
N PHE A 323 20.90 23.26 -13.60
CA PHE A 323 19.55 23.42 -14.16
C PHE A 323 19.45 24.71 -15.00
N THR A 324 20.06 25.78 -14.54
CA THR A 324 20.07 27.06 -15.26
C THR A 324 20.88 26.95 -16.53
N ASP A 325 22.05 26.30 -16.44
CA ASP A 325 22.97 26.12 -17.58
C ASP A 325 22.33 25.22 -18.65
N GLU A 326 21.73 24.10 -18.25
CA GLU A 326 21.01 23.18 -19.14
C GLU A 326 19.81 23.85 -19.84
N CYS A 327 19.07 24.70 -19.14
CA CYS A 327 18.02 25.50 -19.78
C CYS A 327 18.58 26.44 -20.84
N GLN A 328 19.68 27.12 -20.54
CA GLN A 328 20.33 28.02 -21.49
C GLN A 328 20.86 27.27 -22.73
N GLU A 329 21.48 26.11 -22.52
CA GLU A 329 22.01 25.26 -23.58
C GLU A 329 20.91 24.67 -24.48
N THR A 330 19.87 24.10 -23.84
CA THR A 330 18.81 23.36 -24.55
C THR A 330 17.80 24.29 -25.21
N LEU A 331 17.40 25.38 -24.52
CA LEU A 331 16.31 26.25 -24.96
C LEU A 331 16.82 27.58 -25.57
N ASN A 332 18.12 27.81 -25.53
CA ASN A 332 18.79 29.04 -26.00
C ASN A 332 18.15 30.33 -25.43
N THR A 333 17.72 30.26 -24.18
CA THR A 333 16.96 31.34 -23.50
C THR A 333 17.19 31.26 -22.01
N ASP A 334 17.34 32.38 -21.33
CA ASP A 334 17.47 32.40 -19.86
C ASP A 334 16.13 32.14 -19.15
N LEU A 335 16.23 31.58 -17.94
CA LEU A 335 15.05 31.20 -17.13
C LEU A 335 14.15 32.39 -16.77
N THR A 336 14.70 33.58 -16.54
CA THR A 336 13.91 34.79 -16.27
C THR A 336 13.01 35.12 -17.44
N THR A 337 13.53 35.01 -18.65
CA THR A 337 12.74 35.21 -19.87
C THR A 337 11.68 34.14 -20.05
N LEU A 338 11.98 32.87 -19.73
CA LEU A 338 11.01 31.78 -19.79
C LEU A 338 9.87 31.98 -18.80
N VAL A 339 10.18 32.30 -17.55
CA VAL A 339 9.16 32.62 -16.52
C VAL A 339 8.27 33.76 -16.97
N ASN A 340 8.84 34.85 -17.51
CA ASN A 340 8.07 36.01 -17.97
C ASN A 340 7.15 35.69 -19.17
N LYS A 341 7.39 34.60 -19.89
CA LYS A 341 6.53 34.12 -20.99
C LYS A 341 5.47 33.11 -20.52
N SER A 342 5.62 32.54 -19.33
CA SER A 342 4.70 31.55 -18.77
C SER A 342 3.49 32.20 -18.10
N THR A 343 2.50 31.41 -17.70
CA THR A 343 1.36 31.86 -16.87
C THR A 343 1.81 32.30 -15.48
N TYR A 344 3.00 31.92 -15.04
CA TYR A 344 3.57 32.20 -13.72
C TYR A 344 4.37 33.51 -13.62
N LYS A 345 4.36 34.37 -14.65
CA LYS A 345 5.20 35.59 -14.74
C LYS A 345 5.12 36.52 -13.53
N ASP A 346 3.93 36.61 -12.90
CA ASP A 346 3.68 37.53 -11.75
C ASP A 346 3.75 36.80 -10.40
N HIS A 347 4.03 35.51 -10.40
CA HIS A 347 3.92 34.60 -9.25
C HIS A 347 5.22 33.87 -8.91
N ILE A 348 6.05 33.60 -9.91
CA ILE A 348 7.33 32.92 -9.77
C ILE A 348 8.45 33.89 -10.18
N PHE A 349 9.41 34.07 -9.29
CA PHE A 349 10.53 34.99 -9.48
C PHE A 349 11.84 34.24 -9.43
N TRP A 350 12.54 34.23 -10.55
CA TRP A 350 13.86 33.61 -10.65
C TRP A 350 14.95 34.61 -10.24
N LYS A 351 15.90 34.16 -9.40
CA LYS A 351 17.02 34.97 -9.00
C LYS A 351 18.25 34.10 -8.76
N THR A 352 19.17 34.10 -9.72
CA THR A 352 20.45 33.36 -9.70
C THR A 352 20.25 31.86 -9.43
N ASP A 353 20.46 31.41 -8.20
CA ASP A 353 20.38 30.02 -7.71
C ASP A 353 19.09 29.72 -6.94
N LYS A 354 18.09 30.60 -7.04
CA LYS A 354 16.83 30.48 -6.26
C LYS A 354 15.63 30.83 -7.10
N VAL A 355 14.57 30.08 -6.86
CA VAL A 355 13.22 30.45 -7.29
C VAL A 355 12.38 30.82 -6.08
N ARG A 356 11.65 31.93 -6.19
CA ARG A 356 10.67 32.37 -5.19
C ARG A 356 9.28 32.23 -5.78
N ILE A 357 8.44 31.47 -5.12
CA ILE A 357 7.03 31.22 -5.51
C ILE A 357 6.17 31.91 -4.47
N ASP A 358 5.22 32.73 -4.89
CA ASP A 358 4.29 33.32 -3.92
C ASP A 358 3.46 32.22 -3.24
N LEU A 359 3.06 32.48 -2.00
CA LEU A 359 2.37 31.48 -1.18
C LEU A 359 1.05 30.99 -1.81
N PRO A 360 0.19 31.86 -2.37
CA PRO A 360 -1.03 31.41 -3.04
C PRO A 360 -0.76 30.44 -4.20
N THR A 361 0.24 30.73 -5.04
CA THR A 361 0.63 29.84 -6.15
C THR A 361 1.19 28.51 -5.63
N PHE A 362 2.04 28.55 -4.58
CA PHE A 362 2.55 27.32 -3.97
C PHE A 362 1.43 26.43 -3.38
N GLU A 363 0.40 27.05 -2.78
CA GLU A 363 -0.78 26.35 -2.27
C GLU A 363 -1.60 25.68 -3.39
N THR A 364 -1.60 26.22 -4.62
CA THR A 364 -2.30 25.59 -5.74
C THR A 364 -1.75 24.20 -6.10
N PHE A 365 -0.48 23.91 -5.80
CA PHE A 365 0.09 22.57 -6.03
C PHE A 365 -0.57 21.49 -5.20
N PHE A 366 -1.21 21.84 -4.06
CA PHE A 366 -1.96 20.89 -3.23
C PHE A 366 -3.37 20.65 -3.75
N GLN A 367 -3.88 21.52 -4.61
CA GLN A 367 -5.29 21.52 -5.01
C GLN A 367 -5.74 20.20 -5.65
N PRO A 368 -4.99 19.58 -6.60
CA PRO A 368 -5.42 18.32 -7.21
C PRO A 368 -5.66 17.20 -6.19
N ALA A 369 -4.74 17.05 -5.23
CA ALA A 369 -4.86 16.06 -4.15
C ALA A 369 -6.04 16.39 -3.22
N CYS A 370 -6.16 17.65 -2.79
CA CYS A 370 -7.21 18.09 -1.89
C CYS A 370 -8.61 17.92 -2.52
N ASP A 371 -8.77 18.30 -3.79
CA ASP A 371 -10.04 18.19 -4.51
C ASP A 371 -10.46 16.73 -4.69
N GLY A 372 -9.50 15.83 -5.03
CA GLY A 372 -9.75 14.40 -5.12
C GLY A 372 -10.27 13.81 -3.80
N ILE A 373 -9.57 14.12 -2.69
CA ILE A 373 -9.95 13.68 -1.34
C ILE A 373 -11.33 14.19 -0.96
N VAL A 374 -11.56 15.51 -1.09
CA VAL A 374 -12.83 16.14 -0.68
C VAL A 374 -13.99 15.61 -1.50
N LYS A 375 -13.82 15.47 -2.82
CA LYS A 375 -14.85 14.91 -3.70
C LYS A 375 -15.21 13.50 -3.27
N HIS A 376 -14.23 12.65 -3.10
CA HIS A 376 -14.45 11.24 -2.75
C HIS A 376 -15.12 11.08 -1.37
N VAL A 377 -14.68 11.81 -0.34
CA VAL A 377 -15.30 11.76 1.00
C VAL A 377 -16.73 12.28 0.97
N LYS A 378 -17.04 13.32 0.17
CA LYS A 378 -18.41 13.79 -0.03
C LYS A 378 -19.32 12.75 -0.67
N GLU A 379 -18.81 12.03 -1.68
CA GLU A 379 -19.53 10.92 -2.32
C GLU A 379 -19.77 9.78 -1.33
N LEU A 380 -18.76 9.40 -0.54
CA LEU A 380 -18.88 8.37 0.48
C LEU A 380 -19.94 8.70 1.55
N PHE A 381 -20.02 9.97 1.99
CA PHE A 381 -21.03 10.40 2.96
C PHE A 381 -22.48 10.38 2.45
N GLN A 382 -22.69 10.19 1.14
CA GLN A 382 -24.03 9.96 0.59
C GLN A 382 -24.49 8.50 0.77
N SER A 383 -23.56 7.57 1.05
CA SER A 383 -23.90 6.17 1.29
C SER A 383 -24.69 5.99 2.59
N PRO A 384 -25.83 5.27 2.57
CA PRO A 384 -26.60 4.98 3.79
C PRO A 384 -25.80 4.14 4.81
N LYS A 385 -24.78 3.39 4.37
CA LYS A 385 -23.94 2.54 5.21
C LYS A 385 -23.11 3.36 6.20
N VAL A 386 -22.68 4.57 5.81
CA VAL A 386 -21.86 5.46 6.66
C VAL A 386 -22.69 6.49 7.43
N LYS A 387 -24.00 6.33 7.46
CA LYS A 387 -24.88 7.23 8.21
C LYS A 387 -24.51 7.28 9.70
N GLY A 388 -24.38 8.50 10.22
CA GLY A 388 -24.00 8.76 11.62
C GLY A 388 -22.49 8.93 11.85
N VAL A 389 -21.68 8.82 10.82
CA VAL A 389 -20.26 9.20 10.88
C VAL A 389 -20.17 10.73 11.01
N ASN A 390 -19.52 11.18 12.08
CA ASN A 390 -19.32 12.59 12.39
C ASN A 390 -17.90 12.92 12.84
N LYS A 391 -16.97 12.00 12.58
CA LYS A 391 -15.54 12.15 12.89
C LYS A 391 -14.71 11.71 11.71
N ILE A 392 -13.62 12.42 11.44
CA ILE A 392 -12.60 12.07 10.45
C ILE A 392 -11.27 12.00 11.19
N LEU A 393 -10.67 10.81 11.24
CA LEU A 393 -9.34 10.58 11.77
C LEU A 393 -8.34 10.68 10.62
N MET A 394 -7.49 11.69 10.62
CA MET A 394 -6.47 11.90 9.60
C MET A 394 -5.14 11.31 10.04
N VAL A 395 -4.63 10.34 9.31
CA VAL A 395 -3.37 9.64 9.54
C VAL A 395 -2.52 9.61 8.27
N GLY A 396 -1.29 9.09 8.36
CA GLY A 396 -0.35 9.11 7.25
C GLY A 396 0.47 10.41 7.16
N GLY A 397 1.59 10.36 6.46
CA GLY A 397 2.55 11.48 6.42
C GLY A 397 2.01 12.74 5.77
N PHE A 398 1.13 12.63 4.77
CA PHE A 398 0.53 13.80 4.10
C PHE A 398 -0.54 14.46 4.98
N SER A 399 -1.16 13.73 5.92
CA SER A 399 -2.08 14.30 6.91
C SER A 399 -1.42 15.30 7.87
N GLU A 400 -0.08 15.33 7.96
CA GLU A 400 0.66 16.36 8.72
C GLU A 400 0.69 17.72 8.02
N SER A 401 0.21 17.82 6.76
CA SER A 401 0.08 19.08 6.04
C SER A 401 -1.06 19.92 6.59
N ASN A 402 -0.76 21.13 7.09
CA ASN A 402 -1.80 22.06 7.55
C ASN A 402 -2.74 22.50 6.42
N ILE A 403 -2.24 22.59 5.18
CA ILE A 403 -3.08 22.93 4.01
C ILE A 403 -4.15 21.85 3.83
N LEU A 404 -3.77 20.57 3.83
CA LEU A 404 -4.74 19.47 3.71
C LEU A 404 -5.73 19.48 4.87
N GLN A 405 -5.24 19.63 6.12
CA GLN A 405 -6.11 19.69 7.30
C GLN A 405 -7.11 20.82 7.21
N ASP A 406 -6.70 22.02 6.78
CA ASP A 406 -7.58 23.18 6.67
C ASP A 406 -8.61 23.01 5.55
N VAL A 407 -8.25 22.39 4.43
CA VAL A 407 -9.19 22.03 3.37
C VAL A 407 -10.24 21.05 3.88
N VAL A 408 -9.82 19.99 4.59
CA VAL A 408 -10.74 18.99 5.16
C VAL A 408 -11.65 19.62 6.21
N ARG A 409 -11.12 20.46 7.13
CA ARG A 409 -11.94 21.18 8.13
C ARG A 409 -13.01 22.08 7.48
N ARG A 410 -12.63 22.81 6.44
CA ARG A 410 -13.58 23.68 5.69
C ARG A 410 -14.62 22.89 4.92
N ALA A 411 -14.23 21.75 4.33
CA ALA A 411 -15.12 20.93 3.53
C ALA A 411 -16.15 20.14 4.37
N PHE A 412 -15.80 19.80 5.63
CA PHE A 412 -16.62 18.98 6.53
C PHE A 412 -16.84 19.65 7.90
N PRO A 413 -17.51 20.83 7.94
CA PRO A 413 -17.67 21.63 9.18
C PRO A 413 -18.49 20.91 10.26
N ASN A 414 -19.29 19.91 9.89
CA ASN A 414 -20.10 19.12 10.82
C ASN A 414 -19.36 17.87 11.35
N CYS A 415 -18.13 17.63 10.90
CA CYS A 415 -17.31 16.53 11.36
C CYS A 415 -16.21 17.03 12.30
N GLN A 416 -15.96 16.27 13.35
CA GLN A 416 -14.79 16.47 14.18
C GLN A 416 -13.57 15.92 13.45
N ILE A 417 -12.60 16.78 13.16
CA ILE A 417 -11.35 16.37 12.51
C ILE A 417 -10.31 16.10 13.60
N ILE A 418 -9.83 14.86 13.65
CA ILE A 418 -8.88 14.37 14.64
C ILE A 418 -7.57 14.08 13.94
N VAL A 419 -6.48 14.68 14.41
CA VAL A 419 -5.13 14.44 13.87
C VAL A 419 -4.24 13.99 15.02
N PRO A 420 -3.68 12.76 15.02
CA PRO A 420 -2.75 12.35 16.05
C PRO A 420 -1.41 13.11 15.89
N GLN A 421 -0.79 13.42 17.01
CA GLN A 421 0.62 13.84 16.98
C GLN A 421 1.43 12.72 16.32
N GLU A 422 2.35 13.06 15.42
CA GLU A 422 3.09 12.10 14.61
C GLU A 422 2.17 11.20 13.75
N ALA A 423 1.20 11.80 13.04
CA ALA A 423 0.26 11.09 12.18
C ALA A 423 0.94 10.15 11.17
N GLY A 424 2.14 10.52 10.71
CA GLY A 424 2.98 9.70 9.83
C GLY A 424 3.50 8.41 10.45
N LEU A 425 3.43 8.24 11.78
CA LEU A 425 3.86 7.02 12.49
C LEU A 425 2.69 6.16 12.98
N ALA A 426 1.45 6.64 12.85
CA ALA A 426 0.28 5.94 13.35
C ALA A 426 0.13 4.54 12.74
N VAL A 427 0.35 4.42 11.42
CA VAL A 427 0.35 3.14 10.69
C VAL A 427 1.40 2.20 11.27
N LEU A 428 2.65 2.65 11.36
CA LEU A 428 3.78 1.83 11.76
C LEU A 428 3.65 1.29 13.19
N ARG A 429 3.28 2.16 14.14
CA ARG A 429 3.05 1.77 15.54
C ARG A 429 1.82 0.89 15.68
N GLY A 430 0.77 1.20 14.92
CA GLY A 430 -0.46 0.41 14.89
C GLY A 430 -0.27 -0.99 14.33
N ALA A 431 0.61 -1.16 13.36
CA ALA A 431 0.95 -2.47 12.82
C ALA A 431 1.61 -3.39 13.88
N VAL A 432 2.45 -2.83 14.78
CA VAL A 432 2.98 -3.59 15.92
C VAL A 432 1.85 -4.03 16.86
N LEU A 433 0.90 -3.13 17.17
CA LEU A 433 -0.27 -3.45 18.00
C LEU A 433 -1.19 -4.47 17.34
N PHE A 434 -1.38 -4.37 16.03
CA PHE A 434 -2.13 -5.38 15.26
C PHE A 434 -1.47 -6.76 15.36
N GLY A 435 -0.14 -6.84 15.28
CA GLY A 435 0.60 -8.09 15.51
C GLY A 435 0.41 -8.66 16.93
N CYS A 436 0.20 -7.79 17.92
CA CYS A 436 -0.09 -8.20 19.29
C CYS A 436 -1.53 -8.73 19.44
N ASN A 437 -2.51 -8.04 18.85
CA ASN A 437 -3.93 -8.38 18.88
C ASN A 437 -4.57 -8.30 17.48
N PRO A 438 -4.42 -9.33 16.65
CA PRO A 438 -5.00 -9.35 15.30
C PRO A 438 -6.53 -9.35 15.26
N LYS A 439 -7.17 -9.73 16.37
CA LYS A 439 -8.63 -9.74 16.52
C LYS A 439 -9.23 -8.37 16.84
N ALA A 440 -8.41 -7.31 16.84
CA ALA A 440 -8.91 -5.95 17.03
C ALA A 440 -9.90 -5.51 15.93
N ILE A 441 -9.92 -6.19 14.79
CA ILE A 441 -10.91 -6.04 13.72
C ILE A 441 -11.81 -7.26 13.73
N ASP A 442 -13.11 -7.06 13.97
CA ASP A 442 -14.11 -8.14 14.04
C ASP A 442 -14.64 -8.55 12.67
N SER A 443 -14.93 -7.56 11.81
CA SER A 443 -15.50 -7.83 10.49
C SER A 443 -15.09 -6.80 9.45
N ARG A 444 -15.06 -7.23 8.18
CA ARG A 444 -14.80 -6.42 7.00
C ARG A 444 -15.93 -6.55 5.99
N ILE A 445 -15.95 -5.66 5.02
CA ILE A 445 -16.91 -5.71 3.91
C ILE A 445 -16.20 -6.26 2.66
N ALA A 446 -16.77 -7.29 2.06
CA ALA A 446 -16.24 -7.89 0.84
C ALA A 446 -16.10 -6.85 -0.28
N LYS A 447 -14.87 -6.68 -0.78
CA LYS A 447 -14.56 -5.71 -1.83
C LYS A 447 -15.04 -6.20 -3.19
N TYR A 448 -14.96 -7.50 -3.41
CA TYR A 448 -15.33 -8.19 -4.65
C TYR A 448 -16.31 -9.33 -4.37
N THR A 449 -16.94 -9.83 -5.42
CA THR A 449 -17.58 -11.13 -5.42
C THR A 449 -16.49 -12.18 -5.63
N TYR A 450 -16.44 -13.21 -4.76
CA TYR A 450 -15.44 -14.28 -4.80
C TYR A 450 -16.10 -15.60 -5.16
N GLY A 451 -15.45 -16.37 -6.01
CA GLY A 451 -15.95 -17.67 -6.43
C GLY A 451 -14.84 -18.58 -6.96
N VAL A 452 -15.26 -19.79 -7.28
CA VAL A 452 -14.41 -20.86 -7.84
C VAL A 452 -14.89 -21.17 -9.25
N ALA A 453 -13.96 -21.39 -10.19
CA ALA A 453 -14.32 -21.96 -11.48
C ALA A 453 -14.77 -23.41 -11.30
N THR A 454 -15.91 -23.76 -11.87
CA THR A 454 -16.47 -25.12 -11.84
C THR A 454 -17.08 -25.49 -13.16
N ASN A 455 -17.34 -26.79 -13.34
CA ASN A 455 -18.08 -27.34 -14.48
C ASN A 455 -19.42 -27.89 -13.99
N VAL A 456 -20.47 -27.68 -14.77
CA VAL A 456 -21.81 -28.20 -14.48
C VAL A 456 -22.33 -28.95 -15.71
N GLU A 457 -23.38 -29.78 -15.56
CA GLU A 457 -24.04 -30.41 -16.70
C GLU A 457 -24.51 -29.34 -17.71
N PHE A 458 -24.28 -29.59 -18.99
CA PHE A 458 -24.61 -28.63 -20.03
C PHE A 458 -26.13 -28.56 -20.29
N ASP A 459 -26.67 -27.36 -20.16
CA ASP A 459 -28.06 -27.05 -20.50
C ASP A 459 -28.08 -26.05 -21.67
N PRO A 460 -28.59 -26.45 -22.87
CA PRO A 460 -28.60 -25.58 -24.04
C PRO A 460 -29.54 -24.37 -23.93
N GLU A 461 -30.45 -24.34 -22.95
CA GLU A 461 -31.32 -23.18 -22.69
C GLU A 461 -30.64 -22.09 -21.87
N ILE A 462 -29.59 -22.44 -21.14
CA ILE A 462 -28.92 -21.55 -20.17
C ILE A 462 -27.48 -21.27 -20.58
N HIS A 463 -26.78 -22.30 -21.09
CA HIS A 463 -25.34 -22.25 -21.29
C HIS A 463 -24.97 -21.90 -22.75
N MET A 464 -23.85 -21.18 -22.91
CA MET A 464 -23.27 -20.89 -24.21
C MET A 464 -22.70 -22.16 -24.85
N GLU A 465 -23.00 -22.44 -26.12
CA GLU A 465 -22.44 -23.58 -26.84
C GLU A 465 -20.90 -23.55 -26.92
N SER A 466 -20.30 -22.38 -26.91
CA SER A 466 -18.82 -22.19 -26.86
C SER A 466 -18.16 -22.68 -25.57
N LYS A 467 -18.96 -22.92 -24.52
CA LYS A 467 -18.50 -23.42 -23.21
C LYS A 467 -18.84 -24.91 -23.02
N ARG A 468 -19.36 -25.56 -24.05
CA ARG A 468 -19.67 -26.99 -24.00
C ARG A 468 -18.43 -27.81 -24.25
N GLU A 469 -18.14 -28.71 -23.33
CA GLU A 469 -17.08 -29.72 -23.45
C GLU A 469 -17.62 -31.11 -23.12
N ILE A 470 -17.10 -32.11 -23.81
CA ILE A 470 -17.43 -33.52 -23.53
C ILE A 470 -16.34 -34.07 -22.61
N ILE A 471 -16.71 -34.41 -21.40
CA ILE A 471 -15.81 -34.97 -20.39
C ILE A 471 -16.34 -36.35 -19.98
N ASP A 472 -15.53 -37.38 -20.17
CA ASP A 472 -15.88 -38.79 -19.87
C ASP A 472 -17.19 -39.28 -20.54
N GLY A 473 -17.53 -38.67 -21.69
CA GLY A 473 -18.72 -39.01 -22.49
C GLY A 473 -19.98 -38.21 -22.12
N GLU A 474 -19.94 -37.33 -21.19
CA GLU A 474 -21.02 -36.48 -20.74
C GLU A 474 -20.76 -35.02 -21.17
N ASP A 475 -21.85 -34.27 -21.44
CA ASP A 475 -21.77 -32.87 -21.84
C ASP A 475 -21.70 -31.96 -20.62
N TYR A 476 -20.64 -31.16 -20.52
CA TYR A 476 -20.46 -30.18 -19.46
C TYR A 476 -20.33 -28.75 -20.00
N CYS A 477 -20.82 -27.79 -19.22
CA CYS A 477 -20.48 -26.39 -19.38
C CYS A 477 -19.30 -26.07 -18.49
N THR A 478 -18.22 -25.57 -19.08
CA THR A 478 -17.00 -25.17 -18.35
C THR A 478 -17.03 -23.69 -17.96
N ASP A 479 -16.09 -23.30 -17.11
CA ASP A 479 -15.87 -21.90 -16.72
C ASP A 479 -17.05 -21.22 -16.00
N ILE A 480 -17.91 -21.98 -15.35
CA ILE A 480 -18.97 -21.44 -14.49
C ILE A 480 -18.37 -20.81 -13.24
N PHE A 481 -18.85 -19.63 -12.88
CA PHE A 481 -18.46 -18.95 -11.64
C PHE A 481 -19.35 -19.43 -10.47
N ASP A 482 -18.85 -20.32 -9.64
CA ASP A 482 -19.55 -20.73 -8.41
C ASP A 482 -19.26 -19.74 -7.29
N LYS A 483 -20.24 -18.90 -6.98
CA LYS A 483 -20.13 -17.79 -6.01
C LYS A 483 -20.07 -18.29 -4.57
N HIS A 484 -19.01 -17.95 -3.84
CA HIS A 484 -18.87 -18.19 -2.40
C HIS A 484 -19.24 -16.98 -1.55
N VAL A 485 -18.86 -15.78 -1.99
CA VAL A 485 -19.07 -14.51 -1.29
C VAL A 485 -19.53 -13.45 -2.28
N GLU A 486 -20.49 -12.63 -1.86
CA GLU A 486 -20.98 -11.51 -2.67
C GLU A 486 -20.32 -10.20 -2.24
N LYS A 487 -20.03 -9.35 -3.21
CA LYS A 487 -19.51 -8.00 -2.98
C LYS A 487 -20.43 -7.21 -2.04
N GLY A 488 -19.85 -6.61 -1.01
CA GLY A 488 -20.61 -5.86 0.00
C GLY A 488 -21.14 -6.69 1.17
N GLU A 489 -20.92 -8.01 1.15
CA GLU A 489 -21.22 -8.91 2.26
C GLU A 489 -20.30 -8.64 3.47
N GLU A 490 -20.83 -8.73 4.69
CA GLU A 490 -20.04 -8.64 5.92
C GLU A 490 -19.31 -9.96 6.19
N LEU A 491 -18.01 -9.91 6.28
CA LEU A 491 -17.12 -11.03 6.50
C LEU A 491 -16.57 -10.98 7.92
N ILE A 492 -16.86 -11.97 8.72
CA ILE A 492 -16.31 -12.09 10.07
C ILE A 492 -14.87 -12.61 9.96
N VAL A 493 -13.93 -11.90 10.57
CA VAL A 493 -12.51 -12.23 10.50
C VAL A 493 -12.22 -13.58 11.14
N ASP A 494 -11.42 -14.40 10.47
CA ASP A 494 -11.07 -15.78 10.86
C ASP A 494 -12.25 -16.78 10.87
N GLU A 495 -13.44 -16.38 10.41
CA GLU A 495 -14.55 -17.31 10.22
C GLU A 495 -14.63 -17.79 8.76
N ALA A 496 -14.85 -19.09 8.62
CA ALA A 496 -15.04 -19.68 7.30
C ALA A 496 -16.42 -19.35 6.74
N GLN A 497 -16.48 -18.99 5.47
CA GLN A 497 -17.74 -18.86 4.75
C GLN A 497 -18.39 -20.24 4.49
N ALA A 498 -19.60 -20.23 3.93
CA ALA A 498 -20.33 -21.46 3.66
C ALA A 498 -19.51 -22.44 2.81
N GLU A 499 -19.52 -23.72 3.18
CA GLU A 499 -18.87 -24.77 2.40
C GLU A 499 -19.63 -25.01 1.08
N ARG A 500 -18.87 -25.21 0.00
CA ARG A 500 -19.36 -25.68 -1.31
C ARG A 500 -18.76 -27.03 -1.62
N SER A 501 -19.55 -27.96 -2.16
CA SER A 501 -19.13 -29.33 -2.44
C SER A 501 -18.83 -29.51 -3.91
N TYR A 502 -17.69 -30.10 -4.21
CA TYR A 502 -17.20 -30.38 -5.56
C TYR A 502 -16.85 -31.85 -5.72
N LEU A 503 -17.06 -32.36 -6.94
CA LEU A 503 -16.74 -33.74 -7.31
C LEU A 503 -15.64 -33.74 -8.38
N PRO A 504 -14.75 -34.74 -8.37
CA PRO A 504 -13.86 -34.94 -9.51
C PRO A 504 -14.67 -35.31 -10.75
N MET A 505 -14.28 -34.75 -11.91
CA MET A 505 -14.98 -34.92 -13.18
C MET A 505 -14.90 -36.35 -13.73
N THR A 506 -13.85 -37.09 -13.40
CA THR A 506 -13.67 -38.46 -13.87
C THR A 506 -13.34 -39.43 -12.73
N HIS A 507 -13.67 -40.71 -12.91
CA HIS A 507 -13.39 -41.75 -11.92
C HIS A 507 -11.89 -41.97 -11.63
N GLN A 508 -11.01 -41.61 -12.58
CA GLN A 508 -9.56 -41.82 -12.47
C GLN A 508 -8.81 -40.58 -11.97
N GLN A 509 -9.49 -39.43 -11.86
CA GLN A 509 -8.88 -38.18 -11.41
C GLN A 509 -8.39 -38.33 -9.97
N LYS A 510 -7.12 -37.96 -9.73
CA LYS A 510 -6.46 -38.09 -8.41
C LYS A 510 -6.36 -36.78 -7.63
N ALA A 511 -6.67 -35.68 -8.28
CA ALA A 511 -6.65 -34.35 -7.67
C ALA A 511 -7.69 -33.43 -8.35
N ILE A 512 -8.20 -32.46 -7.61
CA ILE A 512 -9.04 -31.37 -8.14
C ILE A 512 -8.24 -30.08 -7.98
N SER A 513 -8.10 -29.33 -9.06
CA SER A 513 -7.53 -27.99 -9.06
C SER A 513 -8.63 -26.95 -8.94
N PHE A 514 -8.52 -26.08 -7.96
CA PHE A 514 -9.45 -24.99 -7.70
C PHE A 514 -8.80 -23.66 -8.08
N SER A 515 -9.33 -22.99 -9.08
CA SER A 515 -8.96 -21.62 -9.44
C SER A 515 -9.93 -20.64 -8.79
N ILE A 516 -9.39 -19.70 -8.04
CA ILE A 516 -10.18 -18.67 -7.34
C ILE A 516 -10.24 -17.41 -8.18
N TYR A 517 -11.45 -16.89 -8.33
CA TYR A 517 -11.73 -15.70 -9.12
C TYR A 517 -12.39 -14.61 -8.29
N THR A 518 -12.15 -13.37 -8.68
CA THR A 518 -12.85 -12.18 -8.17
C THR A 518 -13.55 -11.44 -9.29
N SER A 519 -14.68 -10.80 -8.97
CA SER A 519 -15.43 -9.97 -9.89
C SER A 519 -15.94 -8.70 -9.23
N THR A 520 -16.06 -7.64 -10.01
CA THR A 520 -16.76 -6.40 -9.60
C THR A 520 -18.28 -6.51 -9.75
N GLU A 521 -18.79 -7.52 -10.47
CA GLU A 521 -20.21 -7.82 -10.61
C GLU A 521 -20.73 -8.56 -9.38
N ASP A 522 -21.99 -8.38 -9.03
CA ASP A 522 -22.61 -9.04 -7.88
C ASP A 522 -22.91 -10.53 -8.17
N ALA A 523 -23.17 -10.89 -9.44
CA ALA A 523 -23.48 -12.25 -9.87
C ALA A 523 -22.90 -12.58 -11.26
N PRO A 524 -21.58 -12.72 -11.37
CA PRO A 524 -20.96 -13.17 -12.63
C PRO A 524 -21.40 -14.61 -12.92
N PHE A 525 -21.67 -14.92 -14.18
CA PHE A 525 -22.09 -16.25 -14.60
C PHE A 525 -20.90 -17.12 -15.02
N TYR A 526 -19.99 -16.56 -15.81
CA TYR A 526 -18.75 -17.19 -16.26
C TYR A 526 -17.52 -16.48 -15.67
N VAL A 527 -16.38 -17.19 -15.64
CA VAL A 527 -15.12 -16.61 -15.15
C VAL A 527 -14.37 -15.77 -16.18
N ASP A 528 -14.83 -15.70 -17.44
CA ASP A 528 -14.11 -15.05 -18.56
C ASP A 528 -13.76 -13.58 -18.31
N TYR A 529 -14.60 -12.86 -17.57
CA TYR A 529 -14.41 -11.44 -17.23
C TYR A 529 -14.03 -11.25 -15.76
N CYS A 530 -13.63 -12.35 -15.10
CA CYS A 530 -13.23 -12.34 -13.72
C CYS A 530 -11.69 -12.38 -13.60
N GLU A 531 -11.17 -11.85 -12.52
CA GLU A 531 -9.74 -11.88 -12.23
C GLU A 531 -9.38 -13.16 -11.49
N ASN A 532 -8.44 -13.94 -12.03
CA ASN A 532 -7.86 -15.09 -11.33
C ASN A 532 -6.84 -14.58 -10.31
N ILE A 533 -7.10 -14.84 -9.03
CA ILE A 533 -6.24 -14.41 -7.93
C ILE A 533 -5.37 -15.55 -7.36
N GLY A 534 -5.49 -16.76 -7.90
CA GLY A 534 -4.66 -17.89 -7.54
C GLY A 534 -5.35 -19.23 -7.70
N LYS A 535 -4.58 -20.28 -7.54
CA LYS A 535 -5.07 -21.67 -7.60
C LYS A 535 -4.46 -22.51 -6.48
N PHE A 536 -5.15 -23.59 -6.12
CA PHE A 536 -4.63 -24.64 -5.26
C PHE A 536 -5.15 -26.00 -5.70
N GLU A 537 -4.43 -27.06 -5.35
CA GLU A 537 -4.75 -28.43 -5.73
C GLU A 537 -5.03 -29.28 -4.49
N VAL A 538 -6.04 -30.14 -4.61
CA VAL A 538 -6.48 -31.05 -3.55
C VAL A 538 -6.44 -32.47 -4.06
N SER A 539 -5.65 -33.34 -3.41
CA SER A 539 -5.64 -34.76 -3.69
C SER A 539 -6.94 -35.44 -3.28
N VAL A 540 -7.50 -36.26 -4.16
CA VAL A 540 -8.74 -37.00 -3.90
C VAL A 540 -8.49 -38.51 -3.93
N PRO A 541 -9.07 -39.27 -2.99
CA PRO A 541 -8.89 -40.72 -2.98
C PRO A 541 -9.55 -41.37 -4.19
N VAL A 542 -8.89 -42.42 -4.74
CA VAL A 542 -9.42 -43.23 -5.85
C VAL A 542 -9.98 -44.53 -5.29
N GLY A 543 -11.07 -45.04 -5.85
CA GLY A 543 -11.66 -46.32 -5.47
C GLY A 543 -12.52 -46.27 -4.20
N VAL A 544 -13.00 -45.07 -3.82
CA VAL A 544 -13.98 -44.87 -2.74
C VAL A 544 -15.31 -44.39 -3.31
N ASP A 545 -16.41 -44.63 -2.61
CA ASP A 545 -17.76 -44.30 -3.07
C ASP A 545 -18.02 -42.79 -3.05
N ASP A 546 -17.51 -42.07 -2.05
CA ASP A 546 -17.64 -40.63 -1.90
C ASP A 546 -16.27 -39.96 -2.08
N ARG A 547 -16.14 -39.17 -3.15
CA ARG A 547 -14.93 -38.46 -3.53
C ARG A 547 -15.10 -36.94 -3.45
N SER A 548 -16.20 -36.49 -2.80
CA SER A 548 -16.49 -35.08 -2.70
C SER A 548 -15.46 -34.33 -1.85
N VAL A 549 -15.19 -33.11 -2.27
CA VAL A 549 -14.32 -32.16 -1.58
C VAL A 549 -15.15 -30.93 -1.26
N ASN A 550 -15.24 -30.62 0.01
CA ASN A 550 -15.87 -29.38 0.46
C ASN A 550 -14.83 -28.28 0.55
N VAL A 551 -15.08 -27.21 -0.18
CA VAL A 551 -14.21 -26.00 -0.19
C VAL A 551 -14.91 -24.88 0.56
N ARG A 552 -14.16 -24.17 1.37
CA ARG A 552 -14.60 -22.95 2.06
C ARG A 552 -13.54 -21.87 1.98
N MET A 553 -13.97 -20.64 1.84
CA MET A 553 -13.13 -19.47 1.89
C MET A 553 -13.06 -18.90 3.30
N ILE A 554 -11.89 -18.47 3.72
CA ILE A 554 -11.65 -17.86 5.03
C ILE A 554 -11.00 -16.51 4.78
N PHE A 555 -11.67 -15.47 5.20
CA PHE A 555 -11.12 -14.10 5.16
C PHE A 555 -10.39 -13.86 6.48
N GLY A 556 -9.17 -14.42 6.55
CA GLY A 556 -8.34 -14.37 7.72
C GLY A 556 -7.59 -13.05 7.79
N ARG A 557 -7.91 -12.24 8.79
CA ARG A 557 -7.21 -10.98 9.10
C ARG A 557 -7.23 -10.00 7.93
N THR A 558 -6.31 -10.13 6.95
CA THR A 558 -6.24 -9.23 5.77
C THR A 558 -6.10 -9.97 4.45
N GLU A 559 -6.02 -11.29 4.52
CA GLU A 559 -5.75 -12.15 3.37
C GLU A 559 -6.82 -13.22 3.23
N LEU A 560 -7.17 -13.53 1.98
CA LEU A 560 -8.00 -14.66 1.66
C LEU A 560 -7.17 -15.95 1.75
N THR A 561 -7.72 -16.95 2.41
CA THR A 561 -7.24 -18.33 2.37
C THR A 561 -8.39 -19.26 2.00
N ALA A 562 -8.09 -20.44 1.46
CA ALA A 562 -9.08 -21.49 1.26
C ALA A 562 -8.71 -22.71 2.09
N GLU A 563 -9.72 -23.48 2.47
CA GLU A 563 -9.53 -24.82 3.01
C GLU A 563 -10.39 -25.78 2.20
N ALA A 564 -9.82 -26.92 1.86
CA ALA A 564 -10.54 -28.01 1.25
C ALA A 564 -10.58 -29.20 2.21
N ARG A 565 -11.77 -29.76 2.41
CA ARG A 565 -11.96 -30.96 3.24
C ARG A 565 -12.42 -32.11 2.36
N VAL A 566 -11.63 -33.16 2.28
CA VAL A 566 -12.05 -34.42 1.66
C VAL A 566 -13.09 -35.09 2.54
N VAL A 567 -14.32 -35.21 2.07
CA VAL A 567 -15.48 -35.64 2.90
C VAL A 567 -15.23 -37.05 3.47
N LYS A 568 -14.77 -37.98 2.66
CA LYS A 568 -14.56 -39.40 3.07
C LYS A 568 -13.49 -39.57 4.13
N THR A 569 -12.39 -38.84 4.05
CA THR A 569 -11.25 -39.00 4.99
C THR A 569 -11.31 -38.02 6.14
N GLY A 570 -12.06 -36.91 5.99
CA GLY A 570 -12.06 -35.79 6.91
C GLY A 570 -10.77 -34.97 6.89
N GLU A 571 -9.85 -35.26 5.99
CA GLU A 571 -8.58 -34.54 5.84
C GLU A 571 -8.84 -33.12 5.38
N ILE A 572 -8.21 -32.16 6.05
CA ILE A 572 -8.29 -30.73 5.72
C ILE A 572 -6.93 -30.32 5.12
N MET A 573 -6.98 -29.81 3.92
CA MET A 573 -5.82 -29.26 3.21
C MET A 573 -5.96 -27.74 3.11
N PRO A 574 -4.96 -26.97 3.56
CA PRO A 574 -4.95 -25.52 3.35
C PRO A 574 -4.64 -25.24 1.88
N GLY A 575 -5.44 -24.39 1.25
CA GLY A 575 -5.12 -23.81 -0.05
C GLY A 575 -4.12 -22.67 0.13
N GLN A 576 -2.93 -22.84 -0.41
CA GLN A 576 -1.97 -21.75 -0.54
C GLN A 576 -2.07 -21.17 -1.94
N PHE A 577 -2.33 -19.88 -2.03
CA PHE A 577 -2.37 -19.20 -3.32
C PHE A 577 -0.97 -18.78 -3.74
N GLU A 578 -0.68 -19.01 -5.00
CA GLU A 578 0.54 -18.55 -5.65
C GLU A 578 0.16 -17.44 -6.64
N LEU A 579 1.06 -16.46 -6.78
CA LEU A 579 0.90 -15.44 -7.82
C LEU A 579 0.79 -16.14 -9.19
N PRO A 580 -0.13 -15.70 -10.04
CA PRO A 580 -0.26 -16.26 -11.38
C PRO A 580 1.05 -16.06 -12.16
N GLU A 581 1.44 -17.09 -12.93
CA GLU A 581 2.48 -16.99 -13.96
C GLU A 581 1.90 -16.31 -15.20
N GLU A 582 2.74 -15.66 -16.00
CA GLU A 582 2.29 -15.17 -17.30
C GLU A 582 1.85 -16.36 -18.17
N GLU A 583 0.60 -16.34 -18.63
CA GLU A 583 0.15 -17.33 -19.61
C GLU A 583 0.99 -17.16 -20.88
N LYS A 584 1.85 -18.13 -21.16
CA LYS A 584 2.57 -18.18 -22.43
C LYS A 584 1.54 -18.45 -23.54
N ILE A 585 1.18 -17.39 -24.26
CA ILE A 585 0.33 -17.44 -25.45
C ILE A 585 1.02 -18.26 -26.56
#